data_19e6c42b7cdbf2f680b6a0977d61fcd2
#
_entry.id   19e6c42b7cdbf2f680b6a0977d61fcd2
#
_cell.length_a   1.000
_cell.length_b   1.000
_cell.length_c   1.000
_cell.angle_alpha   90.00
_cell.angle_beta   90.00
_cell.angle_gamma   90.00
#
_symmetry.space_group_name_H-M   'P 1'
#
loop_
_entity.id
_entity.type
_entity.pdbx_description
1 polymer ?
#
loop_
_entity_poly.entity_id
_entity_poly.type
_entity_poly.pdbx_seq_one_letter_code
_entity_poly.pdbx_strand_id
1 'polypeptide(L)'
;KQAVIEEFSMYDEWLDKYEYLIELGKALEAYPEEEKTEEKLIKGCQSRVWLDYELKDGKLYFRADSDAIITKGIISLLISVYSGRTPAEIAADDFGFVDRIGLKENLSPTRANGLVSMIDTIKWVANEMAEKEKMAGQAGHDENMQAGHDEKSVLTAEDVAALQPLYADVILALKQVYDPEIPVNIYDLGLIYELNIDKDRKVSIVMTFTAPNCPMADEVMHEVEESVKRVPGVTGCSIEL
;
A
#
# COMPACT_ATOMS: atom_id res chain seq x y z
N LYS A 1 8.02 2.88 17.31
CA LYS A 1 7.17 1.68 17.39
C LYS A 1 6.93 1.24 18.82
N GLN A 2 7.98 0.92 19.58
CA GLN A 2 7.82 0.42 20.94
C GLN A 2 7.06 1.42 21.82
N ALA A 3 7.36 2.71 21.74
CA ALA A 3 6.64 3.76 22.45
C ALA A 3 5.15 3.78 22.09
N VAL A 4 4.80 3.66 20.79
CA VAL A 4 3.39 3.59 20.34
C VAL A 4 2.67 2.37 20.93
N ILE A 5 3.32 1.20 20.96
CA ILE A 5 2.75 0.01 21.57
C ILE A 5 2.51 0.21 23.06
N GLU A 6 3.46 0.81 23.77
CA GLU A 6 3.33 1.13 25.18
C GLU A 6 2.21 2.14 25.46
N GLU A 7 2.09 3.19 24.66
CA GLU A 7 1.00 4.17 24.74
C GLU A 7 -0.37 3.52 24.51
N PHE A 8 -0.51 2.70 23.46
CA PHE A 8 -1.76 1.98 23.22
C PHE A 8 -2.11 0.96 24.30
N SER A 9 -1.11 0.40 24.98
CA SER A 9 -1.32 -0.53 26.09
C SER A 9 -1.81 0.12 27.37
N MET A 10 -1.74 1.46 27.48
CA MET A 10 -2.27 2.20 28.63
C MET A 10 -3.79 2.37 28.60
N TYR A 11 -4.41 2.09 27.44
CA TYR A 11 -5.85 2.19 27.26
C TYR A 11 -6.48 0.80 27.24
N ASP A 12 -7.37 0.53 28.18
CA ASP A 12 -8.07 -0.77 28.27
C ASP A 12 -9.20 -0.85 27.24
N GLU A 13 -9.91 0.25 27.03
CA GLU A 13 -11.08 0.29 26.16
C GLU A 13 -10.74 0.86 24.76
N TRP A 14 -11.41 0.30 23.73
CA TRP A 14 -11.21 0.77 22.36
C TRP A 14 -11.70 2.18 22.11
N LEU A 15 -12.66 2.64 22.88
CA LEU A 15 -13.15 4.02 22.78
C LEU A 15 -12.03 5.02 23.11
N ASP A 16 -11.27 4.76 24.16
CA ASP A 16 -10.15 5.61 24.58
C ASP A 16 -9.03 5.59 23.51
N LYS A 17 -8.78 4.43 22.90
CA LYS A 17 -7.83 4.31 21.76
C LYS A 17 -8.27 5.11 20.55
N TYR A 18 -9.57 5.15 20.25
CA TYR A 18 -10.10 6.01 19.19
C TYR A 18 -9.95 7.49 19.54
N GLU A 19 -10.21 7.90 20.77
CA GLU A 19 -9.99 9.28 21.21
C GLU A 19 -8.52 9.66 21.07
N TYR A 20 -7.59 8.77 21.44
CA TYR A 20 -6.17 8.99 21.24
C TYR A 20 -5.80 9.12 19.75
N LEU A 21 -6.33 8.29 18.87
CA LEU A 21 -6.13 8.44 17.42
C LEU A 21 -6.64 9.80 16.91
N ILE A 22 -7.80 10.25 17.38
CA ILE A 22 -8.35 11.55 17.02
C ILE A 22 -7.41 12.68 17.46
N GLU A 23 -6.85 12.61 18.65
CA GLU A 23 -5.88 13.60 19.13
C GLU A 23 -4.60 13.62 18.31
N LEU A 24 -4.07 12.45 17.92
CA LEU A 24 -2.95 12.35 16.99
C LEU A 24 -3.27 13.02 15.65
N GLY A 25 -4.47 12.80 15.12
CA GLY A 25 -4.91 13.43 13.87
C GLY A 25 -5.03 14.96 13.99
N LYS A 26 -5.48 15.47 15.12
CA LYS A 26 -5.55 16.91 15.39
C LYS A 26 -4.17 17.56 15.52
N ALA A 27 -3.19 16.80 16.00
CA ALA A 27 -1.82 17.26 16.18
C ALA A 27 -1.02 17.30 14.88
N LEU A 28 -1.55 16.74 13.76
CA LEU A 28 -0.90 16.85 12.46
C LEU A 28 -0.71 18.30 12.05
N GLU A 29 0.46 18.56 11.47
CA GLU A 29 0.73 19.84 10.82
C GLU A 29 -0.31 20.13 9.73
N ALA A 30 -0.70 21.39 9.60
CA ALA A 30 -1.68 21.80 8.62
C ALA A 30 -1.18 21.47 7.19
N TYR A 31 -2.00 20.72 6.46
CA TYR A 31 -1.73 20.38 5.06
C TYR A 31 -2.38 21.43 4.15
N PRO A 32 -1.60 22.11 3.28
CA PRO A 32 -2.15 23.15 2.41
C PRO A 32 -3.26 22.62 1.48
N GLU A 33 -4.36 23.35 1.38
CA GLU A 33 -5.49 22.93 0.52
C GLU A 33 -5.09 22.84 -0.96
N GLU A 34 -4.19 23.72 -1.42
CA GLU A 34 -3.66 23.73 -2.79
C GLU A 34 -2.79 22.49 -3.11
N GLU A 35 -2.27 21.82 -2.08
CA GLU A 35 -1.48 20.59 -2.23
C GLU A 35 -2.33 19.31 -2.18
N LYS A 36 -3.63 19.40 -1.90
CA LYS A 36 -4.57 18.28 -1.89
C LYS A 36 -4.99 17.86 -3.29
N THR A 37 -4.03 17.39 -4.07
CA THR A 37 -4.23 16.96 -5.46
C THR A 37 -4.60 15.48 -5.55
N GLU A 38 -5.16 15.06 -6.68
CA GLU A 38 -5.47 13.65 -6.98
C GLU A 38 -4.20 12.77 -7.03
N GLU A 39 -3.04 13.36 -7.36
CA GLU A 39 -1.76 12.65 -7.43
C GLU A 39 -1.24 12.23 -6.05
N LYS A 40 -1.57 13.04 -5.02
CA LYS A 40 -1.18 12.77 -3.64
C LYS A 40 -2.22 11.94 -2.87
N LEU A 41 -3.33 11.60 -3.54
CA LEU A 41 -4.42 10.85 -2.94
C LEU A 41 -4.08 9.36 -2.85
N ILE A 42 -4.12 8.79 -1.64
CA ILE A 42 -3.99 7.34 -1.44
C ILE A 42 -5.23 6.66 -1.99
N LYS A 43 -5.04 5.81 -3.00
CA LYS A 43 -6.12 5.04 -3.60
C LYS A 43 -6.47 3.83 -2.72
N GLY A 44 -7.73 3.39 -2.76
CA GLY A 44 -8.20 2.26 -1.95
C GLY A 44 -8.72 2.62 -0.56
N CYS A 45 -8.66 3.89 -0.16
CA CYS A 45 -9.34 4.38 1.03
C CYS A 45 -10.75 4.85 0.70
N GLN A 46 -11.72 4.56 1.57
CA GLN A 46 -13.09 5.11 1.43
C GLN A 46 -13.11 6.63 1.66
N SER A 47 -12.33 7.11 2.62
CA SER A 47 -12.09 8.53 2.87
C SER A 47 -10.95 9.04 2.02
N ARG A 48 -10.93 10.31 1.69
CA ARG A 48 -9.78 10.91 1.03
C ARG A 48 -8.63 11.02 2.01
N VAL A 49 -7.48 10.50 1.62
CA VAL A 49 -6.23 10.58 2.37
C VAL A 49 -5.15 11.08 1.44
N TRP A 50 -4.59 12.23 1.74
CA TRP A 50 -3.46 12.79 0.99
C TRP A 50 -2.18 12.48 1.75
N LEU A 51 -1.15 12.03 1.02
CA LEU A 51 0.17 11.76 1.54
C LEU A 51 1.21 12.42 0.64
N ASP A 52 2.10 13.17 1.25
CA ASP A 52 3.26 13.75 0.62
C ASP A 52 4.52 13.36 1.36
N TYR A 53 5.66 13.39 0.69
CA TYR A 53 6.92 13.00 1.31
C TYR A 53 8.11 13.83 0.77
N GLU A 54 9.12 13.99 1.60
CA GLU A 54 10.38 14.63 1.29
C GLU A 54 11.53 13.73 1.73
N LEU A 55 12.53 13.53 0.86
CA LEU A 55 13.79 12.89 1.21
C LEU A 55 14.80 13.98 1.60
N LYS A 56 15.16 14.03 2.88
CA LYS A 56 16.10 15.00 3.43
C LYS A 56 17.15 14.29 4.27
N ASP A 57 18.42 14.56 3.99
CA ASP A 57 19.56 13.95 4.69
C ASP A 57 19.49 12.40 4.75
N GLY A 58 19.05 11.74 3.66
CA GLY A 58 18.89 10.30 3.56
C GLY A 58 17.74 9.75 4.40
N LYS A 59 16.80 10.59 4.83
CA LYS A 59 15.62 10.19 5.64
C LYS A 59 14.34 10.68 4.98
N LEU A 60 13.32 9.85 5.03
CA LEU A 60 11.97 10.19 4.57
C LEU A 60 11.20 10.93 5.67
N TYR A 61 10.57 12.01 5.28
CA TYR A 61 9.64 12.78 6.10
C TYR A 61 8.29 12.80 5.39
N PHE A 62 7.23 12.45 6.09
CA PHE A 62 5.90 12.37 5.54
C PHE A 62 5.00 13.48 6.07
N ARG A 63 4.14 14.02 5.22
CA ARG A 63 3.03 14.91 5.57
C ARG A 63 1.74 14.30 5.05
N ALA A 64 0.67 14.38 5.80
CA ALA A 64 -0.61 13.79 5.39
C ALA A 64 -1.79 14.58 5.91
N ASP A 65 -2.96 14.38 5.27
CA ASP A 65 -4.25 14.84 5.76
C ASP A 65 -5.36 13.87 5.34
N SER A 66 -6.52 13.98 5.96
CA SER A 66 -7.71 13.23 5.57
C SER A 66 -8.97 14.03 5.87
N ASP A 67 -10.03 13.82 5.06
CA ASP A 67 -11.36 14.37 5.30
C ASP A 67 -12.15 13.64 6.40
N ALA A 68 -11.64 12.50 6.89
CA ALA A 68 -12.25 11.73 7.97
C ALA A 68 -11.34 11.69 9.22
N ILE A 69 -11.91 12.06 10.36
CA ILE A 69 -11.17 12.29 11.60
C ILE A 69 -10.42 11.04 12.10
N ILE A 70 -11.03 9.86 12.03
CA ILE A 70 -10.39 8.59 12.44
C ILE A 70 -9.28 8.21 11.45
N THR A 71 -9.54 8.34 10.16
CA THR A 71 -8.56 8.07 9.10
C THR A 71 -7.36 9.00 9.21
N LYS A 72 -7.60 10.27 9.54
CA LYS A 72 -6.55 11.25 9.84
C LYS A 72 -5.70 10.83 11.04
N GLY A 73 -6.32 10.27 12.08
CA GLY A 73 -5.61 9.70 13.23
C GLY A 73 -4.75 8.48 12.84
N ILE A 74 -5.27 7.60 11.99
CA ILE A 74 -4.54 6.42 11.54
C ILE A 74 -3.31 6.81 10.72
N ILE A 75 -3.44 7.70 9.73
CA ILE A 75 -2.29 8.13 8.95
C ILE A 75 -1.28 8.92 9.80
N SER A 76 -1.75 9.73 10.77
CA SER A 76 -0.90 10.40 11.75
C SER A 76 -0.05 9.42 12.55
N LEU A 77 -0.66 8.34 13.03
CA LEU A 77 0.04 7.27 13.74
C LEU A 77 1.14 6.65 12.87
N LEU A 78 0.83 6.30 11.62
CA LEU A 78 1.80 5.70 10.70
C LEU A 78 2.97 6.66 10.44
N ILE A 79 2.70 7.90 10.07
CA ILE A 79 3.78 8.84 9.78
C ILE A 79 4.60 9.22 11.03
N SER A 80 4.03 9.20 12.22
CA SER A 80 4.79 9.40 13.47
C SER A 80 5.83 8.30 13.73
N VAL A 81 5.56 7.09 13.26
CA VAL A 81 6.47 5.93 13.38
C VAL A 81 7.55 5.96 12.30
N TYR A 82 7.23 6.40 11.09
CA TYR A 82 8.10 6.22 9.92
C TYR A 82 8.80 7.49 9.45
N SER A 83 8.30 8.70 9.76
CA SER A 83 9.02 9.95 9.47
C SER A 83 10.37 10.00 10.18
N GLY A 84 11.39 10.49 9.47
CA GLY A 84 12.76 10.60 9.98
C GLY A 84 13.56 9.30 9.94
N ARG A 85 13.08 8.25 9.26
CA ARG A 85 13.81 7.00 9.02
C ARG A 85 14.35 6.95 7.59
N THR A 86 15.38 6.13 7.39
CA THR A 86 15.90 5.90 6.04
C THR A 86 14.91 5.06 5.21
N PRO A 87 14.91 5.24 3.88
CA PRO A 87 14.08 4.42 2.99
C PRO A 87 14.29 2.91 3.20
N ALA A 88 15.53 2.48 3.37
CA ALA A 88 15.87 1.08 3.59
C ALA A 88 15.29 0.51 4.91
N GLU A 89 15.29 1.30 6.00
CA GLU A 89 14.69 0.90 7.28
C GLU A 89 13.17 0.74 7.17
N ILE A 90 12.50 1.60 6.39
CA ILE A 90 11.05 1.53 6.20
C ILE A 90 10.70 0.34 5.30
N ALA A 91 11.43 0.17 4.19
CA ALA A 91 11.21 -0.92 3.25
C ALA A 91 11.39 -2.32 3.87
N ALA A 92 12.34 -2.45 4.80
CA ALA A 92 12.60 -3.71 5.52
C ALA A 92 11.62 -3.99 6.67
N ASP A 93 10.70 -3.06 6.96
CA ASP A 93 9.78 -3.16 8.07
C ASP A 93 8.55 -3.98 7.73
N ASP A 94 8.09 -4.82 8.68
CA ASP A 94 6.88 -5.66 8.53
C ASP A 94 5.57 -4.92 8.86
N PHE A 95 5.67 -3.71 9.42
CA PHE A 95 4.53 -2.93 9.94
C PHE A 95 3.70 -3.67 11.03
N GLY A 96 4.20 -4.76 11.56
CA GLY A 96 3.50 -5.61 12.52
C GLY A 96 3.10 -4.93 13.84
N PHE A 97 3.54 -3.70 14.09
CA PHE A 97 3.10 -2.95 15.27
C PHE A 97 1.59 -2.63 15.23
N VAL A 98 0.99 -2.47 14.04
CA VAL A 98 -0.45 -2.20 13.90
C VAL A 98 -1.31 -3.37 14.37
N ASP A 99 -0.84 -4.60 14.15
CA ASP A 99 -1.49 -5.81 14.64
C ASP A 99 -1.28 -5.95 16.16
N ARG A 100 -0.08 -5.63 16.64
CA ARG A 100 0.26 -5.69 18.07
C ARG A 100 -0.55 -4.73 18.94
N ILE A 101 -0.94 -3.57 18.39
CA ILE A 101 -1.85 -2.64 19.07
C ILE A 101 -3.32 -2.99 18.85
N GLY A 102 -3.61 -4.04 18.05
CA GLY A 102 -4.97 -4.50 17.74
C GLY A 102 -5.75 -3.55 16.81
N LEU A 103 -5.05 -2.67 16.07
CA LEU A 103 -5.72 -1.62 15.30
C LEU A 103 -6.58 -2.21 14.17
N LYS A 104 -6.02 -3.17 13.42
CA LYS A 104 -6.70 -3.78 12.27
C LYS A 104 -8.00 -4.49 12.66
N GLU A 105 -7.99 -5.22 13.77
CA GLU A 105 -9.13 -6.03 14.24
C GLU A 105 -10.30 -5.18 14.74
N ASN A 106 -10.01 -3.96 15.18
CA ASN A 106 -11.00 -3.06 15.78
C ASN A 106 -11.44 -1.93 14.83
N LEU A 107 -10.96 -1.92 13.59
CA LEU A 107 -11.47 -1.08 12.52
C LEU A 107 -12.63 -1.76 11.79
N SER A 108 -13.55 -0.96 11.26
CA SER A 108 -14.50 -1.50 10.28
C SER A 108 -13.74 -2.04 9.05
N PRO A 109 -14.28 -3.04 8.33
CA PRO A 109 -13.60 -3.63 7.17
C PRO A 109 -13.09 -2.59 6.16
N THR A 110 -13.89 -1.56 5.87
CA THR A 110 -13.50 -0.48 4.95
C THR A 110 -12.35 0.37 5.45
N ARG A 111 -12.25 0.61 6.78
CA ARG A 111 -11.13 1.32 7.39
C ARG A 111 -9.89 0.45 7.49
N ALA A 112 -10.05 -0.85 7.74
CA ALA A 112 -8.96 -1.82 7.73
C ALA A 112 -8.31 -1.88 6.33
N ASN A 113 -9.10 -1.90 5.26
CA ASN A 113 -8.59 -1.80 3.88
C ASN A 113 -7.85 -0.48 3.65
N GLY A 114 -8.39 0.64 4.14
CA GLY A 114 -7.71 1.94 4.08
C GLY A 114 -6.36 1.94 4.81
N LEU A 115 -6.27 1.29 5.98
CA LEU A 115 -5.01 1.13 6.71
C LEU A 115 -3.97 0.35 5.86
N VAL A 116 -4.38 -0.74 5.21
CA VAL A 116 -3.52 -1.50 4.30
C VAL A 116 -3.03 -0.62 3.15
N SER A 117 -3.93 0.12 2.50
CA SER A 117 -3.55 1.04 1.41
C SER A 117 -2.56 2.13 1.85
N MET A 118 -2.68 2.65 3.07
CA MET A 118 -1.72 3.62 3.63
C MET A 118 -0.35 2.98 3.86
N ILE A 119 -0.31 1.76 4.42
CA ILE A 119 0.92 1.00 4.65
C ILE A 119 1.61 0.71 3.32
N ASP A 120 0.87 0.22 2.32
CA ASP A 120 1.41 -0.11 1.00
C ASP A 120 1.97 1.13 0.30
N THR A 121 1.31 2.27 0.42
CA THR A 121 1.81 3.53 -0.13
C THR A 121 3.12 3.96 0.54
N ILE A 122 3.22 3.88 1.87
CA ILE A 122 4.45 4.21 2.61
C ILE A 122 5.59 3.25 2.23
N LYS A 123 5.30 1.94 2.13
CA LYS A 123 6.27 0.93 1.67
C LYS A 123 6.75 1.18 0.25
N TRP A 124 5.81 1.49 -0.64
CA TRP A 124 6.14 1.80 -2.03
C TRP A 124 7.07 2.99 -2.15
N VAL A 125 6.76 4.11 -1.47
CA VAL A 125 7.63 5.30 -1.41
C VAL A 125 9.03 4.95 -0.89
N ALA A 126 9.08 4.13 0.17
CA ALA A 126 10.36 3.73 0.77
C ALA A 126 11.20 2.87 -0.18
N ASN A 127 10.60 1.91 -0.87
CA ASN A 127 11.28 1.07 -1.85
C ASN A 127 11.82 1.90 -3.01
N GLU A 128 10.99 2.79 -3.59
CA GLU A 128 11.39 3.71 -4.66
C GLU A 128 12.62 4.56 -4.27
N MET A 129 12.60 5.13 -3.06
CA MET A 129 13.69 5.98 -2.60
C MET A 129 14.95 5.18 -2.25
N ALA A 130 14.81 3.97 -1.69
CA ALA A 130 15.95 3.10 -1.41
C ALA A 130 16.66 2.64 -2.70
N GLU A 131 15.91 2.38 -3.77
CA GLU A 131 16.47 2.04 -5.07
C GLU A 131 17.20 3.23 -5.70
N LYS A 132 16.63 4.43 -5.65
CA LYS A 132 17.27 5.67 -6.13
C LYS A 132 18.57 5.96 -5.40
N GLU A 133 18.64 5.77 -4.09
CA GLU A 133 19.87 5.93 -3.31
C GLU A 133 20.94 4.91 -3.70
N LYS A 134 20.58 3.65 -3.94
CA LYS A 134 21.52 2.62 -4.42
C LYS A 134 22.11 2.99 -5.78
N MET A 135 21.29 3.46 -6.71
CA MET A 135 21.74 3.90 -8.03
C MET A 135 22.66 5.14 -7.96
N ALA A 136 22.35 6.12 -7.12
CA ALA A 136 23.16 7.30 -6.92
C ALA A 136 24.53 6.98 -6.26
N GLY A 137 24.56 5.99 -5.37
CA GLY A 137 25.80 5.52 -4.72
C GLY A 137 26.73 4.71 -5.64
N GLN A 138 26.21 4.10 -6.71
CA GLN A 138 26.98 3.31 -7.69
C GLN A 138 27.58 4.13 -8.82
N ALA A 139 27.23 5.38 -9.00
CA ALA A 139 27.80 6.26 -10.03
C ALA A 139 29.27 6.67 -9.79
N GLY A 140 29.94 6.11 -8.80
CA GLY A 140 31.30 6.49 -8.36
C GLY A 140 32.37 5.39 -8.42
N HIS A 141 32.16 4.19 -8.97
CA HIS A 141 33.27 3.24 -9.16
C HIS A 141 33.00 2.19 -10.23
N ASP A 142 33.85 2.28 -11.25
CA ASP A 142 34.40 1.29 -12.16
C ASP A 142 33.54 0.35 -13.02
N GLU A 143 33.90 0.51 -14.30
CA GLU A 143 33.70 -0.43 -15.41
C GLU A 143 34.13 -1.86 -15.06
N ASN A 144 33.31 -2.77 -15.54
CA ASN A 144 33.66 -4.19 -15.82
C ASN A 144 33.20 -5.23 -14.79
N MET A 145 32.03 -5.82 -15.06
CA MET A 145 31.84 -7.27 -15.06
C MET A 145 30.48 -7.65 -15.67
N GLN A 146 30.57 -8.27 -16.86
CA GLN A 146 29.49 -9.07 -17.44
C GLN A 146 29.21 -10.28 -16.57
N ALA A 147 27.97 -10.46 -16.11
CA ALA A 147 27.37 -11.79 -15.90
C ALA A 147 25.85 -11.61 -15.78
N GLY A 148 25.14 -12.30 -16.64
CA GLY A 148 23.69 -12.24 -16.76
C GLY A 148 22.96 -12.68 -15.51
N HIS A 149 21.93 -11.94 -15.20
CA HIS A 149 20.77 -12.37 -14.45
C HIS A 149 19.57 -11.57 -14.94
N ASP A 150 18.43 -12.25 -15.06
CA ASP A 150 17.14 -11.78 -15.56
C ASP A 150 16.86 -10.32 -15.21
N GLU A 151 16.80 -9.48 -16.24
CA GLU A 151 16.30 -8.11 -16.16
C GLU A 151 14.81 -8.13 -15.80
N LYS A 152 14.49 -8.10 -14.50
CA LYS A 152 13.24 -7.48 -14.05
C LYS A 152 13.38 -6.00 -14.38
N SER A 153 12.75 -5.58 -15.44
CA SER A 153 12.81 -4.22 -15.98
C SER A 153 12.29 -3.23 -14.92
N VAL A 154 13.19 -2.43 -14.37
CA VAL A 154 12.85 -1.36 -13.41
C VAL A 154 11.96 -0.33 -14.12
N LEU A 155 10.76 -0.12 -13.60
CA LEU A 155 9.82 0.91 -14.09
C LEU A 155 10.37 2.30 -13.78
N THR A 156 10.36 3.20 -14.77
CA THR A 156 10.68 4.61 -14.55
C THR A 156 9.49 5.35 -13.94
N ALA A 157 9.71 6.54 -13.37
CA ALA A 157 8.61 7.36 -12.84
C ALA A 157 7.55 7.70 -13.92
N GLU A 158 7.98 7.85 -15.18
CA GLU A 158 7.10 8.06 -16.32
C GLU A 158 6.31 6.79 -16.66
N ASP A 159 6.94 5.62 -16.57
CA ASP A 159 6.28 4.33 -16.76
C ASP A 159 5.20 4.10 -15.70
N VAL A 160 5.49 4.42 -14.43
CA VAL A 160 4.54 4.31 -13.32
C VAL A 160 3.36 5.26 -13.52
N ALA A 161 3.60 6.52 -13.91
CA ALA A 161 2.53 7.47 -14.20
C ALA A 161 1.66 7.01 -15.39
N ALA A 162 2.26 6.44 -16.42
CA ALA A 162 1.56 5.89 -17.58
C ALA A 162 0.74 4.63 -17.25
N LEU A 163 1.15 3.85 -16.24
CA LEU A 163 0.47 2.63 -15.80
C LEU A 163 -0.64 2.90 -14.76
N GLN A 164 -0.67 4.08 -14.14
CA GLN A 164 -1.68 4.44 -13.13
C GLN A 164 -3.14 4.24 -13.58
N PRO A 165 -3.56 4.66 -14.81
CA PRO A 165 -4.92 4.38 -15.27
C PRO A 165 -5.18 2.88 -15.40
N LEU A 166 -4.19 2.12 -15.88
CA LEU A 166 -4.31 0.68 -16.05
C LEU A 166 -4.46 -0.04 -14.69
N TYR A 167 -3.75 0.41 -13.64
CA TYR A 167 -3.94 -0.09 -12.28
C TYR A 167 -5.38 0.10 -11.80
N ALA A 168 -5.95 1.28 -12.02
CA ALA A 168 -7.33 1.58 -11.63
C ALA A 168 -8.34 0.67 -12.35
N ASP A 169 -8.14 0.45 -13.66
CA ASP A 169 -9.01 -0.40 -14.46
C ASP A 169 -8.89 -1.89 -14.06
N VAL A 170 -7.68 -2.36 -13.73
CA VAL A 170 -7.44 -3.71 -13.20
C VAL A 170 -8.13 -3.90 -11.85
N ILE A 171 -8.03 -2.94 -10.93
CA ILE A 171 -8.74 -2.98 -9.65
C ILE A 171 -10.26 -3.02 -9.86
N LEU A 172 -10.79 -2.23 -10.79
CA LEU A 172 -12.21 -2.28 -11.13
C LEU A 172 -12.63 -3.64 -11.68
N ALA A 173 -11.79 -4.30 -12.48
CA ALA A 173 -12.04 -5.65 -12.98
C ALA A 173 -12.03 -6.67 -11.84
N LEU A 174 -11.08 -6.59 -10.91
CA LEU A 174 -10.99 -7.48 -9.73
C LEU A 174 -12.21 -7.32 -8.80
N LYS A 175 -12.78 -6.13 -8.70
CA LYS A 175 -14.01 -5.87 -7.94
C LYS A 175 -15.28 -6.47 -8.57
N GLN A 176 -15.22 -6.98 -9.79
CA GLN A 176 -16.32 -7.70 -10.42
C GLN A 176 -16.29 -9.22 -10.14
N VAL A 177 -15.19 -9.73 -9.60
CA VAL A 177 -15.06 -11.14 -9.22
C VAL A 177 -15.46 -11.32 -7.76
N TYR A 178 -16.40 -12.20 -7.50
CA TYR A 178 -16.96 -12.42 -6.17
C TYR A 178 -16.48 -13.74 -5.58
N ASP A 179 -16.33 -13.78 -4.25
CA ASP A 179 -16.11 -15.02 -3.53
C ASP A 179 -17.36 -15.91 -3.63
N PRO A 180 -17.21 -17.21 -3.90
CA PRO A 180 -18.37 -18.09 -4.07
C PRO A 180 -19.15 -18.36 -2.79
N GLU A 181 -18.54 -18.18 -1.62
CA GLU A 181 -19.16 -18.44 -0.31
C GLU A 181 -19.67 -17.14 0.34
N ILE A 182 -18.98 -16.02 0.07
CA ILE A 182 -19.27 -14.72 0.67
C ILE A 182 -19.68 -13.75 -0.45
N PRO A 183 -20.88 -13.14 -0.41
CA PRO A 183 -21.35 -12.25 -1.49
C PRO A 183 -20.64 -10.88 -1.46
N VAL A 184 -19.30 -10.90 -1.42
CA VAL A 184 -18.40 -9.76 -1.47
C VAL A 184 -17.32 -10.07 -2.51
N ASN A 185 -16.86 -9.06 -3.25
CA ASN A 185 -15.82 -9.26 -4.23
C ASN A 185 -14.46 -9.55 -3.57
N ILE A 186 -13.59 -10.26 -4.27
CA ILE A 186 -12.29 -10.72 -3.77
C ILE A 186 -11.34 -9.59 -3.39
N TYR A 187 -11.46 -8.42 -4.04
CA TYR A 187 -10.64 -7.27 -3.74
C TYR A 187 -11.04 -6.62 -2.41
N ASP A 188 -12.34 -6.39 -2.19
CA ASP A 188 -12.86 -5.80 -0.95
C ASP A 188 -12.78 -6.77 0.23
N LEU A 189 -12.73 -8.09 -0.01
CA LEU A 189 -12.41 -9.12 0.99
C LEU A 189 -10.93 -9.10 1.40
N GLY A 190 -10.06 -8.40 0.66
CA GLY A 190 -8.63 -8.37 0.94
C GLY A 190 -7.90 -9.67 0.59
N LEU A 191 -8.43 -10.45 -0.36
CA LEU A 191 -7.82 -11.70 -0.82
C LEU A 191 -6.65 -11.48 -1.78
N ILE A 192 -6.46 -10.26 -2.29
CA ILE A 192 -5.34 -9.87 -3.15
C ILE A 192 -4.25 -9.29 -2.26
N TYR A 193 -3.09 -9.94 -2.18
CA TYR A 193 -1.94 -9.51 -1.40
C TYR A 193 -0.98 -8.64 -2.19
N GLU A 194 -0.76 -8.99 -3.47
CA GLU A 194 0.10 -8.22 -4.37
C GLU A 194 -0.55 -8.07 -5.74
N LEU A 195 -0.40 -6.88 -6.30
CA LEU A 195 -0.82 -6.55 -7.65
C LEU A 195 0.30 -5.74 -8.29
N ASN A 196 0.98 -6.33 -9.27
CA ASN A 196 2.07 -5.71 -10.00
C ASN A 196 1.76 -5.65 -11.49
N ILE A 197 2.12 -4.55 -12.15
CA ILE A 197 2.01 -4.39 -13.62
C ILE A 197 3.40 -4.00 -14.12
N ASP A 198 3.95 -4.81 -15.02
CA ASP A 198 5.26 -4.53 -15.61
C ASP A 198 5.20 -3.58 -16.81
N LYS A 199 6.35 -3.24 -17.39
CA LYS A 199 6.47 -2.35 -18.57
C LYS A 199 5.74 -2.89 -19.79
N ASP A 200 5.66 -4.19 -19.91
CA ASP A 200 4.98 -4.87 -20.99
C ASP A 200 3.47 -4.97 -20.73
N ARG A 201 3.00 -4.33 -19.64
CA ARG A 201 1.60 -4.33 -19.18
C ARG A 201 1.08 -5.73 -18.84
N LYS A 202 1.98 -6.59 -18.39
CA LYS A 202 1.61 -7.88 -17.84
C LYS A 202 1.31 -7.71 -16.36
N VAL A 203 0.19 -8.26 -15.93
CA VAL A 203 -0.30 -8.21 -14.54
C VAL A 203 0.14 -9.46 -13.80
N SER A 204 0.74 -9.30 -12.63
CA SER A 204 1.05 -10.38 -11.69
C SER A 204 0.26 -10.16 -10.40
N ILE A 205 -0.46 -11.19 -9.97
CA ILE A 205 -1.33 -11.13 -8.79
C ILE A 205 -0.89 -12.24 -7.83
N VAL A 206 -0.69 -11.89 -6.55
CA VAL A 206 -0.59 -12.85 -5.45
C VAL A 206 -1.87 -12.75 -4.64
N MET A 207 -2.58 -13.87 -4.48
CA MET A 207 -3.88 -13.89 -3.79
C MET A 207 -4.02 -15.12 -2.88
N THR A 208 -5.09 -15.13 -2.09
CA THR A 208 -5.50 -16.26 -1.26
C THR A 208 -7.01 -16.48 -1.36
N PHE A 209 -7.52 -17.48 -0.64
CA PHE A 209 -8.94 -17.76 -0.51
C PHE A 209 -9.40 -17.68 0.94
N THR A 210 -10.70 -17.45 1.14
CA THR A 210 -11.33 -17.43 2.47
C THR A 210 -11.28 -18.77 3.18
N ALA A 211 -11.22 -19.88 2.43
CA ALA A 211 -11.11 -21.24 2.97
C ALA A 211 -9.84 -21.94 2.46
N PRO A 212 -9.04 -22.56 3.34
CA PRO A 212 -7.96 -23.46 2.92
C PRO A 212 -8.60 -24.67 2.19
N ASN A 213 -8.18 -24.92 0.96
CA ASN A 213 -8.76 -25.93 0.05
C ASN A 213 -10.16 -25.57 -0.51
N CYS A 214 -10.37 -24.31 -0.89
CA CYS A 214 -11.59 -23.91 -1.58
C CYS A 214 -11.83 -24.80 -2.81
N PRO A 215 -12.94 -25.54 -2.90
CA PRO A 215 -13.20 -26.44 -4.03
C PRO A 215 -13.43 -25.69 -5.35
N MET A 216 -13.70 -24.37 -5.28
CA MET A 216 -13.90 -23.47 -6.41
C MET A 216 -12.65 -22.64 -6.74
N ALA A 217 -11.48 -22.92 -6.11
CA ALA A 217 -10.27 -22.13 -6.27
C ALA A 217 -9.87 -21.95 -7.75
N ASP A 218 -9.86 -23.03 -8.51
CA ASP A 218 -9.49 -23.00 -9.94
C ASP A 218 -10.46 -22.15 -10.76
N GLU A 219 -11.74 -22.18 -10.44
CA GLU A 219 -12.78 -21.42 -11.13
C GLU A 219 -12.66 -19.91 -10.83
N VAL A 220 -12.45 -19.55 -9.56
CA VAL A 220 -12.23 -18.16 -9.15
C VAL A 220 -10.92 -17.62 -9.76
N MET A 221 -9.82 -18.38 -9.73
CA MET A 221 -8.56 -17.97 -10.39
C MET A 221 -8.75 -17.74 -11.89
N HIS A 222 -9.50 -18.63 -12.55
CA HIS A 222 -9.81 -18.47 -13.97
C HIS A 222 -10.65 -17.22 -14.22
N GLU A 223 -11.63 -16.94 -13.39
CA GLU A 223 -12.46 -15.73 -13.48
C GLU A 223 -11.65 -14.45 -13.25
N VAL A 224 -10.72 -14.47 -12.28
CA VAL A 224 -9.76 -13.37 -12.05
C VAL A 224 -8.90 -13.13 -13.29
N GLU A 225 -8.29 -14.19 -13.82
CA GLU A 225 -7.43 -14.11 -15.00
C GLU A 225 -8.18 -13.54 -16.22
N GLU A 226 -9.39 -14.04 -16.48
CA GLU A 226 -10.23 -13.58 -17.58
C GLU A 226 -10.70 -12.13 -17.38
N SER A 227 -11.08 -11.74 -16.16
CA SER A 227 -11.51 -10.38 -15.87
C SER A 227 -10.38 -9.37 -16.08
N VAL A 228 -9.18 -9.72 -15.64
CA VAL A 228 -7.99 -8.87 -15.81
C VAL A 228 -7.56 -8.79 -17.28
N LYS A 229 -7.54 -9.90 -18.00
CA LYS A 229 -7.20 -9.92 -19.43
C LYS A 229 -8.16 -9.13 -20.32
N ARG A 230 -9.40 -8.93 -19.89
CA ARG A 230 -10.38 -8.07 -20.61
C ARG A 230 -10.12 -6.59 -20.46
N VAL A 231 -9.28 -6.17 -19.52
CA VAL A 231 -8.93 -4.77 -19.31
C VAL A 231 -8.12 -4.27 -20.51
N PRO A 232 -8.55 -3.19 -21.20
CA PRO A 232 -7.83 -2.66 -22.33
C PRO A 232 -6.40 -2.26 -21.97
N GLY A 233 -5.44 -2.81 -22.67
CA GLY A 233 -4.02 -2.52 -22.46
C GLY A 233 -3.28 -3.56 -21.61
N VAL A 234 -3.94 -4.51 -21.00
CA VAL A 234 -3.32 -5.68 -20.37
C VAL A 234 -2.86 -6.66 -21.45
N THR A 235 -1.62 -7.11 -21.37
CA THR A 235 -1.01 -8.05 -22.33
C THR A 235 -0.99 -9.48 -21.82
N GLY A 236 -1.08 -9.66 -20.52
CA GLY A 236 -1.11 -10.98 -19.88
C GLY A 236 -1.39 -10.87 -18.38
N CYS A 237 -1.78 -12.00 -17.78
CA CYS A 237 -2.02 -12.12 -16.35
C CYS A 237 -1.38 -13.40 -15.82
N SER A 238 -0.76 -13.34 -14.64
CA SER A 238 -0.28 -14.50 -13.89
C SER A 238 -0.77 -14.38 -12.46
N ILE A 239 -1.18 -15.51 -11.87
CA ILE A 239 -1.72 -15.57 -10.51
C ILE A 239 -0.90 -16.59 -9.72
N GLU A 240 -0.51 -16.22 -8.51
CA GLU A 240 0.15 -17.06 -7.51
C GLU A 240 -0.71 -17.09 -6.23
N LEU A 241 -0.70 -18.24 -5.51
CA LEU A 241 -1.43 -18.49 -4.27
C LEU A 241 -0.50 -18.46 -3.06
#